data_c70d7e13b950ca761b0f4aa1fa7e9f1b
#
_entry.id   c70d7e13b950ca761b0f4aa1fa7e9f1b
#
_cell.length_a   1.000
_cell.length_b   1.000
_cell.length_c   1.000
_cell.angle_alpha   90.00
_cell.angle_beta   90.00
_cell.angle_gamma   90.00
#
_symmetry.space_group_name_H-M   'P 1'
#
loop_
_entity.id
_entity.type
_entity.pdbx_description
1 polymer ?
#
loop_
_entity_poly.entity_id
_entity_poly.type
_entity_poly.pdbx_seq_one_letter_code
_entity_poly.pdbx_strand_id
1 'polypeptide(L)'
;MNCLSLSSMIMTEKGLKKITEIKIGDKVYTFNQKTHQLVLKECSGVFDNGVKDVYELNTLHHSIKATSNHPFLVLKRSGIGKSSQLTWKKLEDVKIGDEVVTLKGLNGYSKPAMFDFAKVGRGDYKVNRLNDINIPKTSSSELMKYLGLYIGDGWIREKRGEVGFALPEKTTGRKELVRIHTKIFGSKINATDKTYVYVNSVNLGNFIKSLGAGIGAKNKTIPGWAFALPVEQKEALIEGLMLSDGYKCGNSWRYVSVSEDLLKSLKLFLQTMGKRVGKIHWQVKKKGMMCVKRKLLKDSKYGYICFSNRTEWDVKKYPNQYKYQNFLIGNEYFEMEKVKSIKLVGKEPTLDLRVEGEHNFIADGIVVHNTGIQRSSATPKGASTTTAPAGKASYGKHQFNKDLTSIVAAHRIPYVAQASASHWNDLVTKSEKAFKVDGPAFLNVISMCHRGWRFPQERTIEISKLAVETGFWPLIEVVDGTWKFTYKPTKRKPVIEFLKPQGRFKHLFKEENKHILEEIQKDIDENWARLERMCDASCKVA
;
A
#
# COMPACT_ATOMS: atom_id res chain seq x y z
N MET A 1 10.29 -7.18 -8.09
CA MET A 1 8.95 -6.96 -7.51
C MET A 1 8.83 -5.48 -7.21
N ASN A 2 7.67 -4.90 -7.46
CA ASN A 2 7.35 -3.50 -7.19
C ASN A 2 7.20 -3.32 -5.68
N CYS A 3 7.68 -2.22 -5.11
CA CYS A 3 7.67 -2.05 -3.66
C CYS A 3 7.55 -0.59 -3.25
N LEU A 4 7.01 -0.38 -2.05
CA LEU A 4 6.97 0.89 -1.36
C LEU A 4 7.87 0.85 -0.12
N SER A 5 8.35 2.01 0.33
CA SER A 5 9.05 2.15 1.62
C SER A 5 8.14 1.77 2.79
N LEU A 6 8.70 1.26 3.89
CA LEU A 6 7.94 0.98 5.14
C LEU A 6 7.27 2.22 5.73
N SER A 7 7.72 3.41 5.34
CA SER A 7 7.13 4.68 5.78
C SER A 7 5.85 5.06 5.06
N SER A 8 5.46 4.33 4.00
CA SER A 8 4.27 4.65 3.21
C SER A 8 2.98 4.45 4.00
N MET A 9 2.06 5.38 3.82
CA MET A 9 0.78 5.44 4.50
C MET A 9 -0.34 4.99 3.57
N ILE A 10 -1.11 4.00 3.99
CA ILE A 10 -2.16 3.36 3.20
C ILE A 10 -3.53 3.81 3.69
N MET A 11 -4.39 4.23 2.76
CA MET A 11 -5.78 4.60 3.06
C MET A 11 -6.64 3.36 3.20
N THR A 12 -7.25 3.15 4.37
CA THR A 12 -8.10 1.99 4.68
C THR A 12 -9.51 2.43 5.10
N GLU A 13 -10.46 1.49 5.13
CA GLU A 13 -11.82 1.72 5.67
C GLU A 13 -11.78 2.27 7.10
N LYS A 14 -10.80 1.85 7.90
CA LYS A 14 -10.60 2.26 9.31
C LYS A 14 -9.70 3.49 9.46
N GLY A 15 -9.39 4.17 8.35
CA GLY A 15 -8.52 5.35 8.32
C GLY A 15 -7.13 5.05 7.78
N LEU A 16 -6.17 5.89 8.15
CA LEU A 16 -4.79 5.83 7.67
C LEU A 16 -3.97 4.85 8.50
N LYS A 17 -3.29 3.90 7.84
CA LYS A 17 -2.37 2.95 8.47
C LYS A 17 -1.01 2.99 7.79
N LYS A 18 0.08 2.73 8.52
CA LYS A 18 1.37 2.43 7.88
C LYS A 18 1.26 1.13 7.09
N ILE A 19 1.99 1.00 6.00
CA ILE A 19 2.01 -0.23 5.18
C ILE A 19 2.39 -1.46 6.02
N THR A 20 3.22 -1.28 7.06
CA THR A 20 3.63 -2.32 8.01
C THR A 20 2.50 -2.81 8.93
N GLU A 21 1.43 -2.04 9.08
CA GLU A 21 0.28 -2.34 9.94
C GLU A 21 -0.87 -3.00 9.16
N ILE A 22 -0.76 -3.07 7.82
CA ILE A 22 -1.77 -3.69 6.97
C ILE A 22 -1.70 -5.21 7.10
N LYS A 23 -2.87 -5.83 7.23
CA LYS A 23 -3.03 -7.29 7.33
C LYS A 23 -3.92 -7.80 6.19
N ILE A 24 -3.79 -9.09 5.90
CA ILE A 24 -4.73 -9.79 5.00
C ILE A 24 -6.14 -9.67 5.60
N GLY A 25 -7.11 -9.29 4.77
CA GLY A 25 -8.49 -9.00 5.16
C GLY A 25 -8.78 -7.52 5.45
N ASP A 26 -7.76 -6.66 5.62
CA ASP A 26 -8.00 -5.21 5.71
C ASP A 26 -8.56 -4.68 4.39
N LYS A 27 -9.58 -3.83 4.49
CA LYS A 27 -10.13 -3.15 3.32
C LYS A 27 -9.40 -1.85 3.07
N VAL A 28 -8.84 -1.71 1.88
CA VAL A 28 -8.10 -0.53 1.43
C VAL A 28 -8.84 0.20 0.32
N TYR A 29 -8.66 1.51 0.24
CA TYR A 29 -9.21 2.30 -0.84
C TYR A 29 -8.43 2.11 -2.13
N THR A 30 -9.16 1.97 -3.23
CA THR A 30 -8.66 1.74 -4.58
C THR A 30 -9.34 2.68 -5.57
N PHE A 31 -8.71 2.87 -6.72
CA PHE A 31 -9.24 3.61 -7.86
C PHE A 31 -9.86 2.64 -8.88
N ASN A 32 -11.15 2.76 -9.17
CA ASN A 32 -11.78 2.00 -10.23
C ASN A 32 -11.51 2.68 -11.57
N GLN A 33 -10.73 2.03 -12.44
CA GLN A 33 -10.30 2.61 -13.72
C GLN A 33 -11.42 2.81 -14.75
N LYS A 34 -12.56 2.11 -14.60
CA LYS A 34 -13.70 2.21 -15.52
C LYS A 34 -14.65 3.34 -15.12
N THR A 35 -14.94 3.44 -13.82
CA THR A 35 -15.91 4.40 -13.30
C THR A 35 -15.27 5.66 -12.74
N HIS A 36 -13.95 5.67 -12.56
CA HIS A 36 -13.14 6.70 -11.89
C HIS A 36 -13.61 6.99 -10.45
N GLN A 37 -14.23 5.99 -9.81
CA GLN A 37 -14.74 6.09 -8.45
C GLN A 37 -13.78 5.52 -7.43
N LEU A 38 -13.89 6.01 -6.20
CA LEU A 38 -13.24 5.46 -5.04
C LEU A 38 -14.00 4.21 -4.58
N VAL A 39 -13.33 3.08 -4.46
CA VAL A 39 -13.93 1.83 -4.00
C VAL A 39 -13.08 1.15 -2.93
N LEU A 40 -13.71 0.37 -2.06
CA LEU A 40 -13.02 -0.44 -1.06
C LEU A 40 -12.81 -1.86 -1.58
N LYS A 41 -11.58 -2.36 -1.46
CA LYS A 41 -11.21 -3.73 -1.82
C LYS A 41 -10.39 -4.36 -0.71
N GLU A 42 -10.47 -5.68 -0.60
CA GLU A 42 -9.75 -6.43 0.41
C GLU A 42 -8.26 -6.62 0.03
N CYS A 43 -7.39 -6.42 1.00
CA CYS A 43 -5.98 -6.77 0.90
C CYS A 43 -5.85 -8.30 1.05
N SER A 44 -5.44 -8.98 -0.01
CA SER A 44 -5.27 -10.44 -0.05
C SER A 44 -3.83 -10.90 0.16
N GLY A 45 -2.89 -9.97 0.36
CA GLY A 45 -1.49 -10.30 0.60
C GLY A 45 -0.65 -9.10 0.98
N VAL A 46 0.33 -9.34 1.86
CA VAL A 46 1.38 -8.39 2.25
C VAL A 46 2.72 -9.07 2.00
N PHE A 47 3.63 -8.41 1.30
CA PHE A 47 4.88 -9.00 0.83
C PHE A 47 6.07 -8.18 1.28
N ASP A 48 6.93 -8.79 2.10
CA ASP A 48 8.26 -8.26 2.39
C ASP A 48 9.19 -8.58 1.21
N ASN A 49 9.76 -7.53 0.64
CA ASN A 49 10.63 -7.66 -0.53
C ASN A 49 12.09 -7.30 -0.21
N GLY A 50 12.42 -7.19 1.07
CA GLY A 50 13.75 -6.88 1.54
C GLY A 50 14.20 -5.44 1.26
N VAL A 51 15.50 -5.20 1.35
CA VAL A 51 16.10 -3.88 1.16
C VAL A 51 16.37 -3.63 -0.33
N LYS A 52 15.90 -2.49 -0.83
CA LYS A 52 16.02 -2.08 -2.25
C LYS A 52 16.35 -0.60 -2.39
N ASP A 53 16.85 -0.23 -3.55
CA ASP A 53 16.99 1.18 -3.92
C ASP A 53 15.60 1.81 -4.08
N VAL A 54 15.38 2.87 -3.32
CA VAL A 54 14.11 3.59 -3.22
C VAL A 54 14.28 5.00 -3.74
N TYR A 55 13.32 5.43 -4.55
CA TYR A 55 13.25 6.77 -5.10
C TYR A 55 12.06 7.51 -4.51
N GLU A 56 12.20 8.79 -4.29
CA GLU A 56 11.13 9.68 -3.86
C GLU A 56 10.58 10.42 -5.06
N LEU A 57 9.31 10.15 -5.42
CA LEU A 57 8.53 10.91 -6.39
C LEU A 57 7.79 12.01 -5.67
N ASN A 58 7.97 13.25 -6.12
CA ASN A 58 7.27 14.42 -5.60
C ASN A 58 6.40 15.05 -6.69
N THR A 59 5.14 15.31 -6.36
CA THR A 59 4.23 16.18 -7.12
C THR A 59 4.18 17.58 -6.49
N LEU A 60 3.17 18.37 -6.77
CA LEU A 60 2.98 19.65 -6.09
C LEU A 60 2.56 19.45 -4.63
N HIS A 61 1.68 18.49 -4.39
CA HIS A 61 1.06 18.30 -3.07
C HIS A 61 1.38 16.95 -2.43
N HIS A 62 1.83 15.94 -3.18
CA HIS A 62 2.10 14.58 -2.68
C HIS A 62 3.57 14.19 -2.83
N SER A 63 4.00 13.24 -1.99
CA SER A 63 5.32 12.62 -2.05
C SER A 63 5.20 11.16 -1.66
N ILE A 64 5.81 10.27 -2.42
CA ILE A 64 5.82 8.83 -2.18
C ILE A 64 7.19 8.25 -2.44
N LYS A 65 7.57 7.26 -1.64
CA LYS A 65 8.82 6.51 -1.78
C LYS A 65 8.56 5.12 -2.34
N ALA A 66 9.13 4.82 -3.52
CA ALA A 66 8.92 3.57 -4.24
C ALA A 66 10.20 3.08 -4.93
N THR A 67 10.25 1.80 -5.29
CA THR A 67 11.31 1.25 -6.15
C THR A 67 11.16 1.72 -7.60
N SER A 68 12.26 1.71 -8.38
CA SER A 68 12.29 2.20 -9.77
C SER A 68 11.23 1.54 -10.68
N ASN A 69 10.95 0.29 -10.44
CA ASN A 69 10.00 -0.51 -11.23
C ASN A 69 8.55 -0.44 -10.74
N HIS A 70 8.24 0.35 -9.69
CA HIS A 70 6.88 0.47 -9.15
C HIS A 70 5.97 1.25 -10.11
N PRO A 71 4.79 0.72 -10.52
CA PRO A 71 3.95 1.40 -11.49
C PRO A 71 3.03 2.44 -10.84
N PHE A 72 2.92 3.57 -11.50
CA PHE A 72 2.03 4.70 -11.20
C PHE A 72 0.99 4.86 -12.29
N LEU A 73 -0.21 5.28 -11.93
CA LEU A 73 -1.27 5.57 -12.89
C LEU A 73 -1.06 6.98 -13.45
N VAL A 74 -0.73 7.04 -14.75
CA VAL A 74 -0.30 8.25 -15.43
C VAL A 74 -1.24 8.57 -16.58
N LEU A 75 -1.52 9.86 -16.82
CA LEU A 75 -2.26 10.31 -18.00
C LEU A 75 -1.36 10.28 -19.23
N LYS A 76 -1.66 9.40 -20.18
CA LYS A 76 -1.09 9.41 -21.51
C LYS A 76 -1.91 10.35 -22.39
N ARG A 77 -1.37 11.54 -22.67
CA ARG A 77 -2.01 12.49 -23.58
C ARG A 77 -1.91 11.97 -25.00
N SER A 78 -3.03 11.98 -25.70
CA SER A 78 -3.09 11.72 -27.13
C SER A 78 -3.04 13.06 -27.90
N GLY A 79 -2.56 13.05 -29.15
CA GLY A 79 -2.53 14.24 -30.00
C GLY A 79 -3.91 14.83 -30.27
N ILE A 80 -3.96 15.95 -30.99
CA ILE A 80 -5.19 16.67 -31.34
C ILE A 80 -6.23 15.71 -31.93
N GLY A 81 -7.44 15.71 -31.39
CA GLY A 81 -8.56 14.86 -31.81
C GLY A 81 -8.61 13.44 -31.25
N LYS A 82 -7.66 13.02 -30.40
CA LYS A 82 -7.68 11.70 -29.74
C LYS A 82 -7.92 11.83 -28.23
N SER A 83 -8.71 10.94 -27.66
CA SER A 83 -8.98 10.90 -26.22
C SER A 83 -7.71 10.51 -25.44
N SER A 84 -7.38 11.27 -24.39
CA SER A 84 -6.33 10.90 -23.44
C SER A 84 -6.75 9.64 -22.66
N GLN A 85 -5.78 8.82 -22.25
CA GLN A 85 -6.02 7.56 -21.54
C GLN A 85 -5.15 7.45 -20.30
N LEU A 86 -5.68 6.82 -19.25
CA LEU A 86 -4.89 6.43 -18.09
C LEU A 86 -4.10 5.16 -18.42
N THR A 87 -2.82 5.15 -18.09
CA THR A 87 -1.93 4.00 -18.29
C THR A 87 -1.00 3.82 -17.11
N TRP A 88 -0.63 2.57 -16.83
CA TRP A 88 0.39 2.26 -15.84
C TRP A 88 1.79 2.45 -16.40
N LYS A 89 2.61 3.22 -15.70
CA LYS A 89 3.98 3.55 -16.07
C LYS A 89 4.90 3.30 -14.89
N LYS A 90 5.97 2.55 -15.08
CA LYS A 90 6.97 2.31 -14.02
C LYS A 90 7.64 3.62 -13.61
N LEU A 91 8.07 3.75 -12.36
CA LEU A 91 8.74 4.95 -11.87
C LEU A 91 9.96 5.33 -12.71
N GLU A 92 10.74 4.34 -13.16
CA GLU A 92 11.92 4.55 -14.04
C GLU A 92 11.57 5.18 -15.40
N ASP A 93 10.33 4.98 -15.87
CA ASP A 93 9.82 5.53 -17.12
C ASP A 93 9.07 6.86 -16.93
N VAL A 94 8.71 7.21 -15.69
CA VAL A 94 8.00 8.46 -15.34
C VAL A 94 8.95 9.63 -15.48
N LYS A 95 8.49 10.70 -16.15
CA LYS A 95 9.28 11.91 -16.39
C LYS A 95 8.74 13.08 -15.58
N ILE A 96 9.59 14.06 -15.31
CA ILE A 96 9.16 15.35 -14.75
C ILE A 96 8.17 15.98 -15.73
N GLY A 97 7.01 16.41 -15.20
CA GLY A 97 5.90 16.94 -16.01
C GLY A 97 4.81 15.91 -16.35
N ASP A 98 5.07 14.59 -16.24
CA ASP A 98 4.02 13.56 -16.33
C ASP A 98 2.95 13.83 -15.25
N GLU A 99 1.71 13.47 -15.53
CA GLU A 99 0.57 13.67 -14.63
C GLU A 99 0.15 12.33 -14.01
N VAL A 100 0.22 12.23 -12.69
CA VAL A 100 -0.18 11.05 -11.91
C VAL A 100 -1.54 11.27 -11.25
N VAL A 101 -2.30 10.18 -11.05
CA VAL A 101 -3.58 10.22 -10.34
C VAL A 101 -3.33 10.31 -8.84
N THR A 102 -3.93 11.32 -8.20
CA THR A 102 -3.80 11.57 -6.77
C THR A 102 -5.17 11.70 -6.12
N LEU A 103 -5.21 11.46 -4.81
CA LEU A 103 -6.41 11.60 -4.00
C LEU A 103 -6.72 13.09 -3.75
N LYS A 104 -7.94 13.50 -4.07
CA LYS A 104 -8.45 14.85 -3.84
C LYS A 104 -9.30 14.94 -2.57
N GLY A 105 -10.04 13.88 -2.23
CA GLY A 105 -10.94 13.86 -1.08
C GLY A 105 -11.45 12.44 -0.75
N LEU A 106 -11.97 12.28 0.47
CA LEU A 106 -12.58 11.05 0.98
C LEU A 106 -13.96 11.38 1.56
N ASN A 107 -14.87 11.90 0.72
CA ASN A 107 -16.24 12.15 1.11
C ASN A 107 -17.09 10.90 0.85
N GLY A 108 -17.83 10.41 1.84
CA GLY A 108 -18.82 9.33 1.67
C GLY A 108 -18.61 8.05 2.49
N TYR A 109 -17.41 7.73 2.97
CA TYR A 109 -17.17 6.58 3.86
C TYR A 109 -16.75 7.06 5.25
N SER A 110 -17.66 7.69 5.97
CA SER A 110 -17.35 8.29 7.26
C SER A 110 -18.29 7.77 8.35
N LYS A 111 -17.70 7.34 9.45
CA LYS A 111 -18.43 6.88 10.64
C LYS A 111 -17.79 7.45 11.90
N PRO A 112 -18.60 7.78 12.93
CA PRO A 112 -18.05 8.09 14.24
C PRO A 112 -17.17 6.94 14.73
N ALA A 113 -16.04 7.29 15.35
CA ALA A 113 -15.16 6.30 15.98
C ALA A 113 -15.77 5.81 17.29
N MET A 114 -15.64 4.50 17.56
CA MET A 114 -16.03 3.89 18.82
C MET A 114 -14.79 3.67 19.67
N PHE A 115 -14.89 3.98 20.97
CA PHE A 115 -13.79 3.83 21.92
C PHE A 115 -14.16 2.78 22.98
N ASP A 116 -13.39 1.70 23.02
CA ASP A 116 -13.45 0.70 24.08
C ASP A 116 -12.35 1.03 25.10
N PHE A 117 -12.72 1.77 26.14
CA PHE A 117 -11.80 2.23 27.18
C PHE A 117 -12.31 1.82 28.56
N ALA A 118 -11.55 0.99 29.25
CA ALA A 118 -11.80 0.61 30.64
C ALA A 118 -11.13 1.62 31.59
N LYS A 119 -11.92 2.19 32.51
CA LYS A 119 -11.39 3.04 33.57
C LYS A 119 -10.58 2.21 34.56
N VAL A 120 -9.47 2.76 35.02
CA VAL A 120 -8.67 2.16 36.11
C VAL A 120 -9.38 2.41 37.44
N GLY A 121 -9.52 1.38 38.27
CA GLY A 121 -10.15 1.44 39.59
C GLY A 121 -9.23 1.98 40.68
N ARG A 122 -9.80 2.35 41.84
CA ARG A 122 -9.05 2.90 42.98
C ARG A 122 -7.99 1.92 43.53
N GLY A 123 -8.18 0.61 43.38
CA GLY A 123 -7.25 -0.42 43.88
C GLY A 123 -5.94 -0.54 43.11
N ASP A 124 -5.92 -0.08 41.85
CA ASP A 124 -4.79 -0.24 40.96
C ASP A 124 -3.75 0.90 41.10
N TYR A 125 -4.09 1.96 41.82
CA TYR A 125 -3.21 3.12 42.02
C TYR A 125 -3.13 3.57 43.48
N LYS A 126 -1.92 3.66 44.03
CA LYS A 126 -1.64 4.17 45.38
C LYS A 126 -1.89 5.68 45.58
N VAL A 127 -2.56 6.33 44.65
CA VAL A 127 -2.72 7.80 44.66
C VAL A 127 -4.20 8.16 44.74
N ASN A 128 -4.58 8.95 45.74
CA ASN A 128 -5.92 9.52 46.01
C ASN A 128 -6.46 10.49 44.91
N ARG A 129 -6.03 10.37 43.65
CA ARG A 129 -6.31 11.33 42.57
C ARG A 129 -7.09 10.74 41.38
N LEU A 130 -7.89 9.75 41.64
CA LEU A 130 -8.87 9.27 40.68
C LEU A 130 -10.09 10.21 40.73
N ASN A 131 -9.99 11.35 40.05
CA ASN A 131 -11.20 12.13 39.78
C ASN A 131 -12.08 11.32 38.85
N ASP A 132 -13.30 11.06 39.28
CA ASP A 132 -14.28 10.41 38.43
C ASP A 132 -14.65 11.36 37.28
N ILE A 133 -14.47 10.88 36.06
CA ILE A 133 -14.73 11.63 34.84
C ILE A 133 -15.54 10.78 33.89
N ASN A 134 -16.40 11.40 33.13
CA ASN A 134 -17.10 10.74 32.03
C ASN A 134 -16.10 10.46 30.89
N ILE A 135 -16.02 9.21 30.42
CA ILE A 135 -15.22 8.88 29.24
C ILE A 135 -16.18 8.62 28.08
N PRO A 136 -16.07 9.38 26.98
CA PRO A 136 -16.92 9.19 25.81
C PRO A 136 -16.68 7.82 25.17
N LYS A 137 -17.75 7.12 24.79
CA LYS A 137 -17.69 5.85 24.04
C LYS A 137 -17.60 6.07 22.53
N THR A 138 -17.97 7.25 22.06
CA THR A 138 -18.01 7.59 20.64
C THR A 138 -17.36 8.96 20.38
N SER A 139 -16.84 9.15 19.17
CA SER A 139 -16.35 10.46 18.76
C SER A 139 -17.50 11.45 18.54
N SER A 140 -17.23 12.71 18.84
CA SER A 140 -18.13 13.85 18.59
C SER A 140 -17.32 15.05 18.14
N SER A 141 -17.95 16.07 17.57
CA SER A 141 -17.26 17.30 17.15
C SER A 141 -16.55 17.98 18.32
N GLU A 142 -17.18 18.01 19.51
CA GLU A 142 -16.54 18.59 20.70
C GLU A 142 -15.30 17.78 21.14
N LEU A 143 -15.38 16.44 21.16
CA LEU A 143 -14.24 15.60 21.50
C LEU A 143 -13.10 15.77 20.48
N MET A 144 -13.43 15.90 19.20
CA MET A 144 -12.42 16.12 18.16
C MET A 144 -11.77 17.49 18.29
N LYS A 145 -12.51 18.54 18.61
CA LYS A 145 -11.96 19.87 18.91
C LYS A 145 -11.04 19.82 20.15
N TYR A 146 -11.45 19.12 21.20
CA TYR A 146 -10.62 18.89 22.38
C TYR A 146 -9.32 18.15 22.03
N LEU A 147 -9.41 17.12 21.21
CA LEU A 147 -8.26 16.37 20.73
C LEU A 147 -7.32 17.25 19.88
N GLY A 148 -7.87 18.13 19.04
CA GLY A 148 -7.09 19.09 18.26
C GLY A 148 -6.30 20.05 19.16
N LEU A 149 -6.93 20.60 20.21
CA LEU A 149 -6.26 21.42 21.22
C LEU A 149 -5.17 20.63 21.96
N TYR A 150 -5.42 19.35 22.28
CA TYR A 150 -4.40 18.49 22.91
C TYR A 150 -3.22 18.21 21.95
N ILE A 151 -3.47 17.96 20.69
CA ILE A 151 -2.42 17.72 19.70
C ILE A 151 -1.51 18.95 19.56
N GLY A 152 -2.06 20.17 19.56
CA GLY A 152 -1.26 21.38 19.52
C GLY A 152 -0.53 21.63 20.85
N ASP A 153 -1.27 22.04 21.86
CA ASP A 153 -0.73 22.59 23.12
C ASP A 153 -0.81 21.65 24.32
N GLY A 154 -1.26 20.41 24.15
CA GLY A 154 -1.48 19.48 25.25
C GLY A 154 -0.24 18.70 25.68
N TRP A 155 -0.15 18.35 26.97
CA TRP A 155 0.83 17.41 27.52
C TRP A 155 0.22 16.46 28.53
N ILE A 156 0.91 15.34 28.83
CA ILE A 156 0.59 14.42 29.91
C ILE A 156 1.81 14.27 30.81
N ARG A 157 1.61 14.43 32.13
CA ARG A 157 2.60 14.13 33.17
C ARG A 157 2.15 12.88 33.91
N GLU A 158 2.62 11.72 33.46
CA GLU A 158 2.18 10.40 33.98
C GLU A 158 2.35 10.25 35.48
N LYS A 159 3.53 10.63 36.00
CA LYS A 159 3.83 10.56 37.45
C LYS A 159 2.87 11.37 38.31
N ARG A 160 2.22 12.38 37.74
CA ARG A 160 1.28 13.27 38.43
C ARG A 160 -0.19 12.99 38.09
N GLY A 161 -0.45 12.07 37.14
CA GLY A 161 -1.79 11.84 36.62
C GLY A 161 -2.40 13.14 36.04
N GLU A 162 -1.59 13.99 35.41
CA GLU A 162 -1.97 15.33 34.99
C GLU A 162 -2.02 15.42 33.48
N VAL A 163 -3.12 15.95 32.95
CA VAL A 163 -3.27 16.37 31.56
C VAL A 163 -3.36 17.88 31.53
N GLY A 164 -2.47 18.54 30.80
CA GLY A 164 -2.43 19.98 30.75
C GLY A 164 -2.35 20.54 29.33
N PHE A 165 -2.59 21.85 29.19
CA PHE A 165 -2.62 22.59 27.92
C PHE A 165 -1.95 23.94 28.08
N ALA A 166 -1.03 24.28 27.19
CA ALA A 166 -0.30 25.56 27.19
C ALA A 166 -1.13 26.68 26.53
N LEU A 167 -2.30 26.98 27.07
CA LEU A 167 -3.26 27.94 26.55
C LEU A 167 -3.34 29.16 27.52
N PRO A 168 -2.75 30.33 27.15
CA PRO A 168 -2.83 31.53 27.94
C PRO A 168 -4.25 32.03 28.19
N GLU A 169 -4.46 32.72 29.33
CA GLU A 169 -5.79 33.13 29.84
C GLU A 169 -6.65 33.90 28.84
N LYS A 170 -6.03 34.76 28.04
CA LYS A 170 -6.76 35.61 27.07
C LYS A 170 -7.05 34.94 25.72
N THR A 171 -6.67 33.68 25.53
CA THR A 171 -6.86 32.98 24.23
C THR A 171 -8.27 32.42 24.08
N THR A 172 -8.78 32.45 22.86
CA THR A 172 -10.05 31.80 22.52
C THR A 172 -9.99 30.28 22.75
N GLY A 173 -8.82 29.67 22.47
CA GLY A 173 -8.59 28.25 22.70
C GLY A 173 -8.80 27.81 24.13
N ARG A 174 -8.36 28.66 25.14
CA ARG A 174 -8.59 28.36 26.55
C ARG A 174 -10.06 28.39 26.94
N LYS A 175 -10.81 29.42 26.52
CA LYS A 175 -12.23 29.52 26.79
C LYS A 175 -13.01 28.31 26.25
N GLU A 176 -12.70 27.96 25.03
CA GLU A 176 -13.31 26.83 24.35
C GLU A 176 -12.93 25.48 25.01
N LEU A 177 -11.67 25.29 25.38
CA LEU A 177 -11.20 24.11 26.09
C LEU A 177 -11.97 23.89 27.40
N VAL A 178 -12.10 24.93 28.23
CA VAL A 178 -12.80 24.85 29.52
C VAL A 178 -14.28 24.47 29.32
N ARG A 179 -14.95 25.12 28.35
CA ARG A 179 -16.35 24.83 28.00
C ARG A 179 -16.54 23.36 27.58
N ILE A 180 -15.70 22.91 26.63
CA ILE A 180 -15.78 21.55 26.07
C ILE A 180 -15.44 20.51 27.13
N HIS A 181 -14.40 20.76 27.93
CA HIS A 181 -13.98 19.82 28.97
C HIS A 181 -15.11 19.54 29.97
N THR A 182 -15.75 20.58 30.49
CA THR A 182 -16.86 20.43 31.42
C THR A 182 -18.03 19.67 30.78
N LYS A 183 -18.35 20.00 29.52
CA LYS A 183 -19.44 19.34 28.79
C LYS A 183 -19.20 17.83 28.56
N ILE A 184 -17.97 17.45 28.15
CA ILE A 184 -17.66 16.07 27.77
C ILE A 184 -17.38 15.20 29.00
N PHE A 185 -16.51 15.69 29.90
CA PHE A 185 -15.95 14.87 30.98
C PHE A 185 -16.66 15.07 32.33
N GLY A 186 -17.57 16.05 32.42
CA GLY A 186 -18.33 16.34 33.63
C GLY A 186 -17.48 16.80 34.82
N SER A 187 -16.22 17.19 34.59
CA SER A 187 -15.27 17.61 35.62
C SER A 187 -14.78 19.04 35.39
N LYS A 188 -14.27 19.65 36.47
CA LYS A 188 -13.67 20.99 36.39
C LYS A 188 -12.22 20.89 35.94
N ILE A 189 -11.80 21.86 35.12
CA ILE A 189 -10.40 22.07 34.74
C ILE A 189 -9.78 23.13 35.66
N ASN A 190 -8.56 22.88 36.12
CA ASN A 190 -7.84 23.88 36.91
C ASN A 190 -7.28 24.96 35.96
N ALA A 191 -7.76 26.19 36.13
CA ALA A 191 -7.47 27.34 35.26
C ALA A 191 -6.88 28.50 36.04
N THR A 192 -6.25 28.29 37.19
CA THR A 192 -5.69 29.33 38.05
C THR A 192 -4.41 29.94 37.51
N ASP A 193 -3.61 29.17 36.73
CA ASP A 193 -2.40 29.70 36.10
C ASP A 193 -2.73 30.53 34.85
N LYS A 194 -2.01 31.64 34.64
CA LYS A 194 -2.24 32.56 33.51
C LYS A 194 -1.76 32.02 32.16
N THR A 195 -0.88 31.01 32.17
CA THR A 195 -0.20 30.51 30.97
C THR A 195 -0.69 29.11 30.53
N TYR A 196 -1.23 28.33 31.46
CA TYR A 196 -1.69 26.96 31.16
C TYR A 196 -2.90 26.57 32.04
N VAL A 197 -3.56 25.51 31.64
CA VAL A 197 -4.64 24.84 32.37
C VAL A 197 -4.35 23.36 32.48
N TYR A 198 -4.87 22.70 33.52
CA TYR A 198 -4.64 21.26 33.71
C TYR A 198 -5.78 20.57 34.44
N VAL A 199 -5.84 19.25 34.26
CA VAL A 199 -6.75 18.34 34.94
C VAL A 199 -5.95 17.23 35.58
N ASN A 200 -6.17 16.97 36.86
CA ASN A 200 -5.59 15.82 37.58
C ASN A 200 -6.52 14.61 37.43
N SER A 201 -6.30 13.79 36.43
CA SER A 201 -7.04 12.55 36.20
C SER A 201 -6.20 11.55 35.42
N VAL A 202 -5.88 10.43 36.06
CA VAL A 202 -5.17 9.30 35.44
C VAL A 202 -6.00 8.71 34.30
N ASN A 203 -7.32 8.58 34.52
CA ASN A 203 -8.24 8.04 33.50
C ASN A 203 -8.30 8.93 32.26
N LEU A 204 -8.30 10.26 32.39
CA LEU A 204 -8.21 11.18 31.25
C LEU A 204 -6.89 10.99 30.50
N GLY A 205 -5.77 10.94 31.23
CA GLY A 205 -4.45 10.73 30.63
C GLY A 205 -4.37 9.42 29.85
N ASN A 206 -4.86 8.32 30.43
CA ASN A 206 -4.88 7.02 29.76
C ASN A 206 -5.84 7.00 28.56
N PHE A 207 -7.01 7.63 28.67
CA PHE A 207 -7.92 7.76 27.54
C PHE A 207 -7.27 8.52 26.39
N ILE A 208 -6.68 9.68 26.63
CA ILE A 208 -6.01 10.46 25.56
C ILE A 208 -4.86 9.67 24.93
N LYS A 209 -4.11 8.89 25.73
CA LYS A 209 -3.07 8.00 25.20
C LYS A 209 -3.66 6.93 24.26
N SER A 210 -4.77 6.31 24.67
CA SER A 210 -5.43 5.27 23.86
C SER A 210 -5.94 5.80 22.51
N LEU A 211 -6.19 7.11 22.40
CA LEU A 211 -6.56 7.75 21.14
C LEU A 211 -5.39 7.80 20.12
N GLY A 212 -4.14 7.60 20.55
CA GLY A 212 -2.99 7.52 19.65
C GLY A 212 -2.49 8.87 19.10
N ALA A 213 -2.80 9.98 19.75
CA ALA A 213 -2.38 11.33 19.32
C ALA A 213 -0.91 11.69 19.66
N GLY A 214 -0.19 10.77 20.32
CA GLY A 214 1.19 10.95 20.74
C GLY A 214 1.37 11.76 22.03
N ILE A 215 2.53 11.57 22.69
CA ILE A 215 2.90 12.27 23.94
C ILE A 215 4.17 13.06 23.71
N GLY A 216 4.16 14.33 24.17
CA GLY A 216 5.27 15.26 23.98
C GLY A 216 5.30 15.88 22.57
N ALA A 217 5.76 17.11 22.49
CA ALA A 217 5.64 17.94 21.30
C ALA A 217 6.20 17.32 20.01
N LYS A 218 7.27 16.51 20.09
CA LYS A 218 7.90 15.88 18.92
C LYS A 218 7.18 14.62 18.41
N ASN A 219 6.37 14.00 19.25
CA ASN A 219 5.71 12.72 18.96
C ASN A 219 4.22 12.88 18.66
N LYS A 220 3.73 14.11 18.54
CA LYS A 220 2.34 14.37 18.18
C LYS A 220 2.05 13.91 16.75
N THR A 221 0.82 13.42 16.53
CA THR A 221 0.32 13.00 15.21
C THR A 221 -1.20 13.06 15.18
N ILE A 222 -1.80 13.12 14.01
CA ILE A 222 -3.23 12.85 13.86
C ILE A 222 -3.40 11.33 13.83
N PRO A 223 -4.21 10.75 14.73
CA PRO A 223 -4.46 9.31 14.76
C PRO A 223 -5.03 8.81 13.43
N GLY A 224 -4.59 7.63 12.97
CA GLY A 224 -5.04 7.06 11.70
C GLY A 224 -6.56 6.90 11.59
N TRP A 225 -7.23 6.48 12.66
CA TRP A 225 -8.69 6.34 12.69
C TRP A 225 -9.45 7.66 12.45
N ALA A 226 -8.84 8.82 12.74
CA ALA A 226 -9.47 10.12 12.51
C ALA A 226 -9.74 10.40 11.02
N PHE A 227 -9.02 9.75 10.11
CA PHE A 227 -9.23 9.88 8.67
C PHE A 227 -10.57 9.29 8.19
N ALA A 228 -11.17 8.38 8.97
CA ALA A 228 -12.48 7.80 8.69
C ALA A 228 -13.67 8.54 9.34
N LEU A 229 -13.43 9.64 10.03
CA LEU A 229 -14.47 10.43 10.71
C LEU A 229 -15.38 11.18 9.75
N PRO A 230 -16.64 11.50 10.18
CA PRO A 230 -17.49 12.46 9.50
C PRO A 230 -16.80 13.82 9.29
N VAL A 231 -17.16 14.51 8.22
CA VAL A 231 -16.53 15.79 7.82
C VAL A 231 -16.60 16.82 8.93
N GLU A 232 -17.74 16.92 9.63
CA GLU A 232 -17.95 17.88 10.74
C GLU A 232 -16.99 17.62 11.90
N GLN A 233 -16.68 16.34 12.17
CA GLN A 233 -15.73 15.96 13.22
C GLN A 233 -14.29 16.20 12.79
N LYS A 234 -13.97 15.98 11.50
CA LYS A 234 -12.66 16.35 10.94
C LYS A 234 -12.43 17.87 11.00
N GLU A 235 -13.44 18.65 10.64
CA GLU A 235 -13.37 20.12 10.72
C GLU A 235 -13.20 20.59 12.16
N ALA A 236 -13.89 20.00 13.12
CA ALA A 236 -13.74 20.31 14.54
C ALA A 236 -12.33 19.97 15.06
N LEU A 237 -11.72 18.89 14.60
CA LEU A 237 -10.32 18.56 14.94
C LEU A 237 -9.36 19.62 14.40
N ILE A 238 -9.53 20.05 13.15
CA ILE A 238 -8.73 21.12 12.56
C ILE A 238 -8.94 22.44 13.31
N GLU A 239 -10.19 22.76 13.66
CA GLU A 239 -10.47 23.96 14.45
C GLU A 239 -9.71 23.95 15.79
N GLY A 240 -9.69 22.82 16.50
CA GLY A 240 -8.91 22.66 17.72
C GLY A 240 -7.40 22.87 17.51
N LEU A 241 -6.84 22.32 16.42
CA LEU A 241 -5.44 22.56 16.03
C LEU A 241 -5.19 24.04 15.74
N MET A 242 -6.09 24.69 15.01
CA MET A 242 -5.93 26.11 14.65
C MET A 242 -6.07 27.06 15.83
N LEU A 243 -6.80 26.67 16.88
CA LEU A 243 -6.91 27.44 18.13
C LEU A 243 -5.64 27.34 19.01
N SER A 244 -4.71 26.42 18.70
CA SER A 244 -3.41 26.25 19.37
C SER A 244 -2.27 26.89 18.55
N ASP A 245 -1.64 26.13 17.67
CA ASP A 245 -0.44 26.51 16.89
C ASP A 245 -0.75 27.02 15.46
N GLY A 246 -2.02 27.28 15.17
CA GLY A 246 -2.46 27.75 13.86
C GLY A 246 -2.70 29.26 13.81
N TYR A 247 -2.51 29.86 12.63
CA TYR A 247 -2.85 31.26 12.39
C TYR A 247 -3.17 31.55 10.91
N LYS A 248 -3.93 32.64 10.68
CA LYS A 248 -4.27 33.09 9.34
C LYS A 248 -3.10 33.87 8.73
N CYS A 249 -2.77 33.57 7.49
CA CYS A 249 -1.70 34.23 6.73
C CYS A 249 -2.23 34.61 5.34
N GLY A 250 -2.69 35.86 5.18
CA GLY A 250 -3.40 36.32 3.99
C GLY A 250 -4.69 35.50 3.76
N ASN A 251 -4.84 34.94 2.58
CA ASN A 251 -6.00 34.10 2.20
C ASN A 251 -5.81 32.61 2.56
N SER A 252 -4.72 32.28 3.27
CA SER A 252 -4.39 30.92 3.66
C SER A 252 -4.29 30.78 5.17
N TRP A 253 -4.33 29.56 5.64
CA TRP A 253 -4.04 29.18 7.01
C TRP A 253 -2.63 28.60 7.10
N ARG A 254 -1.95 28.83 8.20
CA ARG A 254 -0.64 28.22 8.49
C ARG A 254 -0.69 27.50 9.82
N TYR A 255 -0.11 26.31 9.85
CA TYR A 255 0.07 25.51 11.04
C TYR A 255 1.56 25.20 11.24
N VAL A 256 2.05 25.32 12.47
CA VAL A 256 3.47 25.17 12.82
C VAL A 256 3.63 24.02 13.80
N SER A 257 4.64 23.17 13.64
CA SER A 257 4.96 22.13 14.62
C SER A 257 6.42 21.72 14.59
N VAL A 258 6.89 21.18 15.70
CA VAL A 258 8.19 20.50 15.81
C VAL A 258 8.07 19.00 15.50
N SER A 259 6.86 18.47 15.41
CA SER A 259 6.61 17.08 15.06
C SER A 259 6.54 16.91 13.53
N GLU A 260 7.41 16.08 13.01
CA GLU A 260 7.41 15.71 11.58
C GLU A 260 6.19 14.85 11.24
N ASP A 261 5.86 13.91 12.12
CA ASP A 261 4.71 13.02 11.93
C ASP A 261 3.39 13.80 11.97
N LEU A 262 3.29 14.82 12.84
CA LEU A 262 2.09 15.67 12.85
C LEU A 262 1.95 16.46 11.54
N LEU A 263 3.01 17.07 11.04
CA LEU A 263 2.93 17.84 9.79
C LEU A 263 2.61 16.95 8.59
N LYS A 264 3.17 15.73 8.53
CA LYS A 264 2.88 14.75 7.47
C LYS A 264 1.42 14.25 7.55
N SER A 265 0.98 13.84 8.73
CA SER A 265 -0.40 13.37 8.92
C SER A 265 -1.42 14.50 8.72
N LEU A 266 -1.15 15.72 9.21
CA LEU A 266 -2.02 16.87 9.00
C LEU A 266 -2.13 17.26 7.53
N LYS A 267 -1.02 17.22 6.79
CA LYS A 267 -1.02 17.47 5.36
C LYS A 267 -1.98 16.51 4.64
N LEU A 268 -1.80 15.21 4.85
CA LEU A 268 -2.63 14.19 4.23
C LEU A 268 -4.10 14.27 4.71
N PHE A 269 -4.31 14.57 5.99
CA PHE A 269 -5.64 14.75 6.55
C PHE A 269 -6.42 15.89 5.86
N LEU A 270 -5.79 17.06 5.71
CA LEU A 270 -6.35 18.20 4.99
C LEU A 270 -6.62 17.88 3.50
N GLN A 271 -5.75 17.11 2.86
CA GLN A 271 -5.94 16.67 1.47
C GLN A 271 -7.18 15.77 1.35
N THR A 272 -7.38 14.83 2.29
CA THR A 272 -8.59 13.99 2.30
C THR A 272 -9.89 14.78 2.52
N MET A 273 -9.80 16.00 3.06
CA MET A 273 -10.92 16.93 3.20
C MET A 273 -11.08 17.87 1.98
N GLY A 274 -10.37 17.62 0.90
CA GLY A 274 -10.40 18.46 -0.29
C GLY A 274 -9.73 19.84 -0.13
N LYS A 275 -8.96 20.06 0.94
CA LYS A 275 -8.21 21.31 1.13
C LYS A 275 -6.99 21.34 0.21
N ARG A 276 -6.58 22.53 -0.19
CA ARG A 276 -5.32 22.77 -0.89
C ARG A 276 -4.19 22.90 0.12
N VAL A 277 -3.18 22.05 0.06
CA VAL A 277 -2.09 22.00 1.04
C VAL A 277 -0.75 22.13 0.35
N GLY A 278 0.06 23.11 0.79
CA GLY A 278 1.41 23.32 0.27
C GLY A 278 2.43 22.27 0.73
N LYS A 279 3.68 22.49 0.36
CA LYS A 279 4.81 21.70 0.88
C LYS A 279 5.01 21.96 2.36
N ILE A 280 5.61 20.99 3.06
CA ILE A 280 6.12 21.20 4.41
C ILE A 280 7.44 21.98 4.29
N HIS A 281 7.49 23.16 4.91
CA HIS A 281 8.69 23.99 4.97
C HIS A 281 9.40 23.76 6.29
N TRP A 282 10.68 23.41 6.24
CA TRP A 282 11.48 23.16 7.42
C TRP A 282 12.42 24.33 7.69
N GLN A 283 12.53 24.71 8.96
CA GLN A 283 13.43 25.76 9.46
C GLN A 283 14.15 25.28 10.72
N VAL A 284 15.31 25.84 10.98
CA VAL A 284 16.10 25.56 12.18
C VAL A 284 16.36 26.86 12.90
N LYS A 285 15.88 26.97 14.14
CA LYS A 285 16.30 28.02 15.08
C LYS A 285 17.58 27.57 15.77
N LYS A 286 18.61 28.37 15.68
CA LYS A 286 19.93 28.05 16.25
C LYS A 286 19.96 28.23 17.76
N LYS A 287 20.83 27.46 18.44
CA LYS A 287 21.17 27.64 19.85
C LYS A 287 21.51 29.11 20.12
N GLY A 288 21.04 29.63 21.24
CA GLY A 288 21.25 31.03 21.63
C GLY A 288 20.21 32.03 21.09
N MET A 289 19.42 31.68 20.07
CA MET A 289 18.33 32.54 19.60
C MET A 289 17.24 32.68 20.68
N MET A 290 16.64 33.87 20.78
CA MET A 290 15.50 34.11 21.66
C MET A 290 14.24 33.43 21.12
N CYS A 291 13.59 32.67 21.96
CA CYS A 291 12.28 32.07 21.69
C CYS A 291 11.38 32.34 22.90
N VAL A 292 10.36 33.19 22.72
CA VAL A 292 9.38 33.55 23.75
C VAL A 292 10.04 33.81 25.11
N LYS A 293 10.87 34.85 25.21
CA LYS A 293 11.57 35.32 26.44
C LYS A 293 12.67 34.37 26.99
N ARG A 294 13.04 33.28 26.28
CA ARG A 294 14.12 32.36 26.69
C ARG A 294 15.08 32.11 25.54
N LYS A 295 16.38 31.98 25.84
CA LYS A 295 17.37 31.51 24.85
C LYS A 295 17.25 30.01 24.64
N LEU A 296 17.32 29.57 23.40
CA LEU A 296 17.35 28.14 23.05
C LEU A 296 18.67 27.50 23.54
N LEU A 297 18.57 26.41 24.26
CA LEU A 297 19.70 25.66 24.79
C LEU A 297 20.38 24.78 23.72
N LYS A 298 19.64 24.46 22.63
CA LYS A 298 20.10 23.65 21.47
C LYS A 298 19.35 24.08 20.22
N ASP A 299 19.88 23.70 19.07
CA ASP A 299 19.19 23.91 17.79
C ASP A 299 17.80 23.23 17.82
N SER A 300 16.79 23.93 17.31
CA SER A 300 15.42 23.42 17.24
C SER A 300 14.92 23.46 15.82
N LYS A 301 14.71 22.26 15.23
CA LYS A 301 14.06 22.11 13.94
C LYS A 301 12.54 22.20 14.13
N TYR A 302 11.87 23.00 13.33
CA TYR A 302 10.42 23.08 13.25
C TYR A 302 9.99 23.21 11.80
N GLY A 303 8.76 22.82 11.51
CA GLY A 303 8.18 22.94 10.18
C GLY A 303 6.84 23.66 10.20
N TYR A 304 6.39 24.07 9.03
CA TYR A 304 5.05 24.58 8.84
C TYR A 304 4.47 24.14 7.50
N ILE A 305 3.14 24.10 7.45
CA ILE A 305 2.35 23.93 6.24
C ILE A 305 1.38 25.08 6.08
N CYS A 306 1.13 25.46 4.81
CA CYS A 306 0.08 26.40 4.46
C CYS A 306 -1.04 25.66 3.73
N PHE A 307 -2.29 26.00 4.03
CA PHE A 307 -3.45 25.41 3.37
C PHE A 307 -4.60 26.41 3.21
N SER A 308 -5.48 26.14 2.27
CA SER A 308 -6.66 26.96 1.99
C SER A 308 -7.81 26.08 1.52
N ASN A 309 -9.01 26.65 1.50
CA ASN A 309 -10.12 26.03 0.80
C ASN A 309 -9.86 26.07 -0.70
N ARG A 310 -10.33 25.07 -1.43
CA ARG A 310 -10.40 25.13 -2.89
C ARG A 310 -11.50 26.12 -3.27
N THR A 311 -11.18 27.07 -4.12
CA THR A 311 -12.15 28.03 -4.63
C THR A 311 -12.45 27.75 -6.09
N GLU A 312 -13.64 28.11 -6.57
CA GLU A 312 -13.99 28.08 -7.99
C GLU A 312 -13.02 28.91 -8.85
N TRP A 313 -12.34 29.87 -8.24
CA TRP A 313 -11.34 30.70 -8.89
C TRP A 313 -10.14 29.90 -9.42
N ASP A 314 -9.80 28.80 -8.73
CA ASP A 314 -8.73 27.89 -9.18
C ASP A 314 -9.08 27.21 -10.50
N VAL A 315 -10.35 26.99 -10.76
CA VAL A 315 -10.86 26.42 -12.02
C VAL A 315 -10.91 27.49 -13.10
N LYS A 316 -11.27 28.75 -12.76
CA LYS A 316 -11.40 29.86 -13.71
C LYS A 316 -10.06 30.46 -14.15
N LYS A 317 -9.03 30.45 -13.30
CA LYS A 317 -7.71 31.07 -13.60
C LYS A 317 -6.89 30.30 -14.64
N TYR A 318 -7.15 29.00 -14.81
CA TYR A 318 -6.43 28.15 -15.75
C TYR A 318 -7.36 27.35 -16.67
N PRO A 319 -8.30 28.01 -17.39
CA PRO A 319 -9.30 27.31 -18.19
C PRO A 319 -8.68 26.42 -19.28
N ASN A 320 -7.52 26.80 -19.84
CA ASN A 320 -6.82 26.00 -20.84
C ASN A 320 -6.09 24.78 -20.26
N GLN A 321 -5.60 24.83 -19.02
CA GLN A 321 -5.05 23.65 -18.36
C GLN A 321 -6.15 22.62 -18.06
N TYR A 322 -7.35 23.06 -17.71
CA TYR A 322 -8.49 22.19 -17.40
C TYR A 322 -9.22 21.68 -18.66
N LYS A 323 -9.25 22.44 -19.76
CA LYS A 323 -9.89 22.01 -21.02
C LYS A 323 -9.27 20.74 -21.61
N TYR A 324 -7.99 20.46 -21.32
CA TYR A 324 -7.27 19.26 -21.79
C TYR A 324 -7.17 18.16 -20.72
N GLN A 325 -7.65 18.38 -19.51
CA GLN A 325 -7.62 17.44 -18.37
C GLN A 325 -8.95 16.71 -18.19
N ASN A 326 -9.66 16.38 -19.27
CA ASN A 326 -11.05 15.92 -19.25
C ASN A 326 -11.32 14.60 -18.52
N PHE A 327 -10.31 13.90 -17.96
CA PHE A 327 -10.52 12.61 -17.33
C PHE A 327 -11.08 12.66 -15.91
N LEU A 328 -10.67 13.64 -15.11
CA LEU A 328 -11.04 13.75 -13.69
C LEU A 328 -11.61 15.12 -13.30
N ILE A 329 -11.96 15.97 -14.28
CA ILE A 329 -12.66 17.23 -14.01
C ILE A 329 -14.02 16.93 -13.41
N GLY A 330 -14.31 17.54 -12.25
CA GLY A 330 -15.53 17.28 -11.50
C GLY A 330 -15.52 16.01 -10.65
N ASN A 331 -14.47 15.19 -10.71
CA ASN A 331 -14.35 14.05 -9.83
C ASN A 331 -14.19 14.51 -8.37
N GLU A 332 -14.95 13.91 -7.46
CA GLU A 332 -14.95 14.29 -6.04
C GLU A 332 -13.73 13.72 -5.30
N TYR A 333 -13.20 12.57 -5.76
CA TYR A 333 -12.22 11.78 -5.04
C TYR A 333 -10.80 11.93 -5.59
N PHE A 334 -10.65 12.18 -6.89
CA PHE A 334 -9.36 12.14 -7.57
C PHE A 334 -9.08 13.36 -8.43
N GLU A 335 -7.80 13.66 -8.59
CA GLU A 335 -7.29 14.69 -9.48
C GLU A 335 -5.97 14.26 -10.12
N MET A 336 -5.51 15.03 -11.09
CA MET A 336 -4.21 14.83 -11.74
C MET A 336 -3.19 15.82 -11.22
N GLU A 337 -2.02 15.34 -10.81
CA GLU A 337 -0.91 16.20 -10.41
C GLU A 337 0.36 15.92 -11.22
N LYS A 338 1.05 17.02 -11.61
CA LYS A 338 2.32 16.92 -12.33
C LYS A 338 3.46 16.50 -11.40
N VAL A 339 4.24 15.54 -11.86
CA VAL A 339 5.50 15.15 -11.24
C VAL A 339 6.49 16.31 -11.30
N LYS A 340 7.03 16.71 -10.16
CA LYS A 340 7.97 17.82 -10.01
C LYS A 340 9.41 17.37 -9.84
N SER A 341 9.65 16.24 -9.17
CA SER A 341 10.98 15.67 -9.03
C SER A 341 10.92 14.18 -8.73
N ILE A 342 11.94 13.46 -9.14
CA ILE A 342 12.21 12.07 -8.78
C ILE A 342 13.67 12.04 -8.32
N LYS A 343 13.95 11.55 -7.10
CA LYS A 343 15.28 11.53 -6.50
C LYS A 343 15.56 10.18 -5.85
N LEU A 344 16.75 9.64 -6.04
CA LEU A 344 17.22 8.48 -5.29
C LEU A 344 17.36 8.87 -3.80
N VAL A 345 16.74 8.08 -2.93
CA VAL A 345 16.82 8.23 -1.46
C VAL A 345 17.93 7.35 -0.89
N GLY A 346 18.09 6.16 -1.45
CA GLY A 346 19.03 5.14 -1.01
C GLY A 346 18.37 3.80 -0.80
N LYS A 347 19.03 2.93 -0.07
CA LYS A 347 18.51 1.58 0.24
C LYS A 347 17.62 1.62 1.47
N GLU A 348 16.37 1.25 1.32
CA GLU A 348 15.39 1.13 2.40
C GLU A 348 14.73 -0.27 2.38
N PRO A 349 14.28 -0.80 3.53
CA PRO A 349 13.42 -1.98 3.54
C PRO A 349 12.07 -1.65 2.90
N THR A 350 11.51 -2.62 2.16
CA THR A 350 10.36 -2.40 1.29
C THR A 350 9.28 -3.45 1.45
N LEU A 351 8.03 -3.02 1.40
CA LEU A 351 6.83 -3.87 1.38
C LEU A 351 5.98 -3.59 0.15
N ASP A 352 5.11 -4.53 -0.19
CA ASP A 352 4.04 -4.32 -1.14
C ASP A 352 2.76 -5.05 -0.71
N LEU A 353 1.63 -4.59 -1.25
CA LEU A 353 0.31 -5.14 -0.98
C LEU A 353 -0.24 -5.82 -2.23
N ARG A 354 -1.13 -6.79 -2.03
CA ARG A 354 -2.00 -7.32 -3.08
C ARG A 354 -3.45 -7.02 -2.74
N VAL A 355 -4.11 -6.32 -3.66
CA VAL A 355 -5.52 -5.93 -3.53
C VAL A 355 -6.28 -6.58 -4.69
N GLU A 356 -7.36 -7.28 -4.38
CA GLU A 356 -8.15 -8.00 -5.36
C GLU A 356 -9.05 -7.05 -6.17
N GLY A 357 -9.32 -7.42 -7.42
CA GLY A 357 -10.23 -6.71 -8.31
C GLY A 357 -9.58 -5.56 -9.06
N GLU A 358 -9.36 -4.42 -8.42
CA GLU A 358 -8.84 -3.21 -9.08
C GLU A 358 -7.32 -3.24 -9.29
N HIS A 359 -6.61 -4.11 -8.57
CA HIS A 359 -5.15 -4.27 -8.63
C HIS A 359 -4.34 -3.00 -8.38
N ASN A 360 -4.89 -2.07 -7.62
CA ASN A 360 -4.25 -0.83 -7.20
C ASN A 360 -4.70 -0.45 -5.80
N PHE A 361 -4.02 0.51 -5.20
CA PHE A 361 -4.41 1.08 -3.91
C PHE A 361 -3.85 2.50 -3.77
N ILE A 362 -4.28 3.22 -2.73
CA ILE A 362 -3.85 4.59 -2.47
C ILE A 362 -2.79 4.57 -1.38
N ALA A 363 -1.58 4.96 -1.74
CA ALA A 363 -0.44 5.12 -0.84
C ALA A 363 0.04 6.57 -0.86
N ASP A 364 0.21 7.19 0.31
CA ASP A 364 0.64 8.59 0.46
C ASP A 364 -0.20 9.58 -0.39
N GLY A 365 -1.48 9.23 -0.65
CA GLY A 365 -2.39 9.99 -1.49
C GLY A 365 -2.21 9.81 -3.00
N ILE A 366 -1.37 8.91 -3.46
CA ILE A 366 -1.13 8.61 -4.89
C ILE A 366 -1.67 7.21 -5.22
N VAL A 367 -2.26 7.05 -6.40
CA VAL A 367 -2.73 5.75 -6.90
C VAL A 367 -1.54 4.96 -7.45
N VAL A 368 -1.29 3.80 -6.85
CA VAL A 368 -0.19 2.90 -7.21
C VAL A 368 -0.71 1.50 -7.54
N HIS A 369 0.00 0.79 -8.40
CA HIS A 369 -0.35 -0.59 -8.74
C HIS A 369 0.17 -1.56 -7.68
N ASN A 370 -0.60 -2.59 -7.37
CA ASN A 370 -0.12 -3.67 -6.51
C ASN A 370 0.87 -4.60 -7.24
N THR A 371 1.64 -5.40 -6.49
CA THR A 371 2.43 -6.48 -7.08
C THR A 371 1.50 -7.61 -7.49
N GLY A 372 1.25 -7.68 -8.78
CA GLY A 372 0.43 -8.74 -9.37
C GLY A 372 1.28 -9.81 -10.03
N ILE A 373 0.81 -11.06 -9.96
CA ILE A 373 1.33 -12.15 -10.78
C ILE A 373 0.60 -12.09 -12.10
N GLN A 374 1.31 -11.61 -13.12
CA GLN A 374 0.74 -11.46 -14.44
C GLN A 374 0.65 -12.82 -15.15
N ARG A 375 -0.41 -12.99 -15.96
CA ARG A 375 -0.52 -14.07 -16.91
C ARG A 375 0.57 -13.94 -17.97
N SER A 376 1.28 -15.05 -18.21
CA SER A 376 2.27 -15.17 -19.29
C SER A 376 1.91 -16.33 -20.22
N SER A 377 2.69 -16.52 -21.28
CA SER A 377 2.58 -17.70 -22.15
C SER A 377 2.88 -19.00 -21.38
N ALA A 378 3.80 -18.96 -20.41
CA ALA A 378 4.17 -20.09 -19.56
C ALA A 378 3.14 -20.40 -18.45
N THR A 379 2.19 -19.50 -18.17
CA THR A 379 1.15 -19.73 -17.15
C THR A 379 0.23 -20.88 -17.61
N PRO A 380 0.01 -21.92 -16.79
CA PRO A 380 -0.87 -23.02 -17.15
C PRO A 380 -2.35 -22.59 -17.28
N LYS A 381 -3.11 -23.36 -18.05
CA LYS A 381 -4.58 -23.23 -18.12
C LYS A 381 -5.19 -23.38 -16.72
N GLY A 382 -6.22 -22.61 -16.42
CA GLY A 382 -6.90 -22.62 -15.13
C GLY A 382 -6.17 -21.89 -14.01
N ALA A 383 -4.92 -21.45 -14.18
CA ALA A 383 -4.20 -20.71 -13.15
C ALA A 383 -4.80 -19.31 -12.93
N SER A 384 -5.17 -19.01 -11.68
CA SER A 384 -5.58 -17.67 -11.28
C SER A 384 -4.36 -16.76 -11.15
N THR A 385 -4.36 -15.68 -11.92
CA THR A 385 -3.34 -14.61 -11.89
C THR A 385 -4.03 -13.26 -11.77
N THR A 386 -3.26 -12.19 -11.55
CA THR A 386 -3.79 -10.83 -11.48
C THR A 386 -4.47 -10.39 -12.79
N THR A 387 -3.92 -10.78 -13.93
CA THR A 387 -4.45 -10.43 -15.27
C THR A 387 -5.38 -11.49 -15.88
N ALA A 388 -5.60 -12.60 -15.19
CA ALA A 388 -6.60 -13.62 -15.48
C ALA A 388 -7.14 -14.19 -14.15
N PRO A 389 -7.95 -13.40 -13.41
CA PRO A 389 -8.45 -13.79 -12.10
C PRO A 389 -9.50 -14.90 -12.23
N ALA A 390 -9.56 -15.77 -11.22
CA ALA A 390 -10.67 -16.69 -11.06
C ALA A 390 -11.83 -16.00 -10.32
N GLY A 391 -13.05 -16.20 -10.80
CA GLY A 391 -14.28 -15.61 -10.24
C GLY A 391 -15.52 -16.17 -10.91
N LYS A 392 -16.68 -15.52 -10.72
CA LYS A 392 -17.96 -15.96 -11.31
C LYS A 392 -17.96 -16.00 -12.86
N ALA A 393 -17.19 -15.14 -13.51
CA ALA A 393 -17.13 -15.01 -14.96
C ALA A 393 -15.93 -15.69 -15.63
N SER A 394 -14.98 -16.25 -14.87
CA SER A 394 -13.75 -16.83 -15.42
C SER A 394 -13.11 -17.79 -14.42
N TYR A 395 -12.56 -18.89 -14.93
CA TYR A 395 -11.77 -19.84 -14.16
C TYR A 395 -10.25 -19.58 -14.22
N GLY A 396 -9.82 -18.37 -14.48
CA GLY A 396 -8.41 -18.02 -14.62
C GLY A 396 -7.95 -17.98 -16.08
N LYS A 397 -6.74 -18.45 -16.38
CA LYS A 397 -6.24 -18.46 -17.76
C LYS A 397 -6.95 -19.53 -18.60
N HIS A 398 -7.51 -19.12 -19.73
CA HIS A 398 -8.26 -20.02 -20.63
C HIS A 398 -7.35 -20.84 -21.57
N GLN A 399 -6.20 -20.29 -21.97
CA GLN A 399 -5.28 -20.91 -22.92
C GLN A 399 -4.31 -21.86 -22.21
N PHE A 400 -3.92 -22.93 -22.88
CA PHE A 400 -2.79 -23.76 -22.47
C PHE A 400 -1.48 -22.97 -22.49
N ASN A 401 -0.47 -23.45 -21.79
CA ASN A 401 0.87 -22.87 -21.85
C ASN A 401 1.53 -23.20 -23.20
N LYS A 402 2.38 -22.29 -23.69
CA LYS A 402 3.17 -22.53 -24.89
C LYS A 402 4.29 -23.51 -24.58
N ASP A 403 4.50 -24.45 -25.49
CA ASP A 403 5.65 -25.38 -25.46
C ASP A 403 6.89 -24.67 -26.00
N LEU A 404 7.58 -23.92 -25.11
CA LEU A 404 8.76 -23.16 -25.47
C LEU A 404 9.91 -24.07 -25.93
N THR A 405 10.04 -25.25 -25.35
CA THR A 405 11.09 -26.23 -25.68
C THR A 405 10.97 -26.71 -27.13
N SER A 406 9.77 -27.09 -27.58
CA SER A 406 9.51 -27.45 -28.97
C SER A 406 9.68 -26.27 -29.94
N ILE A 407 9.29 -25.06 -29.54
CA ILE A 407 9.47 -23.86 -30.36
C ILE A 407 10.96 -23.62 -30.62
N VAL A 408 11.81 -23.71 -29.57
CA VAL A 408 13.25 -23.50 -29.72
C VAL A 408 13.90 -24.67 -30.48
N ALA A 409 13.49 -25.91 -30.24
CA ALA A 409 13.98 -27.07 -31.02
C ALA A 409 13.69 -26.93 -32.54
N ALA A 410 12.57 -26.31 -32.92
CA ALA A 410 12.24 -26.04 -34.32
C ALA A 410 13.24 -25.06 -35.01
N HIS A 411 14.04 -24.29 -34.26
CA HIS A 411 15.14 -23.51 -34.81
C HIS A 411 16.37 -24.34 -35.20
N ARG A 412 16.34 -25.65 -34.97
CA ARG A 412 17.41 -26.61 -35.31
C ARG A 412 18.77 -26.26 -34.71
N ILE A 413 18.77 -25.69 -33.47
CA ILE A 413 20.01 -25.47 -32.73
C ILE A 413 20.55 -26.82 -32.21
N PRO A 414 21.88 -26.96 -32.02
CA PRO A 414 22.49 -28.24 -31.68
C PRO A 414 21.97 -28.87 -30.38
N TYR A 415 21.62 -28.05 -29.37
CA TYR A 415 21.17 -28.58 -28.09
C TYR A 415 20.00 -27.80 -27.50
N VAL A 416 18.93 -28.51 -27.18
CA VAL A 416 17.76 -27.99 -26.45
C VAL A 416 17.39 -28.97 -25.35
N ALA A 417 17.16 -28.51 -24.13
CA ALA A 417 16.74 -29.39 -23.04
C ALA A 417 15.70 -28.75 -22.11
N GLN A 418 14.90 -29.61 -21.49
CA GLN A 418 13.94 -29.24 -20.45
C GLN A 418 14.33 -29.94 -19.15
N ALA A 419 14.50 -29.19 -18.06
CA ALA A 419 15.05 -29.66 -16.80
C ALA A 419 14.29 -29.15 -15.58
N SER A 420 14.55 -29.71 -14.41
CA SER A 420 13.93 -29.34 -13.14
C SER A 420 14.93 -29.40 -12.01
N ALA A 421 14.89 -28.43 -11.09
CA ALA A 421 15.76 -28.41 -9.90
C ALA A 421 15.53 -29.62 -8.96
N SER A 422 14.35 -30.25 -9.00
CA SER A 422 14.08 -31.47 -8.22
C SER A 422 14.81 -32.72 -8.73
N HIS A 423 15.34 -32.67 -9.95
CA HIS A 423 16.15 -33.71 -10.58
C HIS A 423 17.54 -33.12 -10.90
N TRP A 424 18.26 -32.73 -9.85
CA TRP A 424 19.47 -31.96 -9.96
C TRP A 424 20.59 -32.64 -10.77
N ASN A 425 20.72 -34.00 -10.70
CA ASN A 425 21.67 -34.75 -11.51
C ASN A 425 21.39 -34.60 -13.02
N ASP A 426 20.11 -34.71 -13.42
CA ASP A 426 19.68 -34.49 -14.81
C ASP A 426 19.95 -33.04 -15.26
N LEU A 427 19.68 -32.06 -14.40
CA LEU A 427 19.95 -30.66 -14.68
C LEU A 427 21.47 -30.40 -14.86
N VAL A 428 22.31 -30.95 -13.99
CA VAL A 428 23.77 -30.80 -14.09
C VAL A 428 24.28 -31.43 -15.38
N THR A 429 23.90 -32.68 -15.67
CA THR A 429 24.31 -33.36 -16.91
C THR A 429 23.91 -32.58 -18.16
N LYS A 430 22.66 -32.03 -18.20
CA LYS A 430 22.21 -31.20 -19.32
C LYS A 430 22.98 -29.88 -19.42
N SER A 431 23.33 -29.28 -18.29
CA SER A 431 24.12 -28.06 -18.28
C SER A 431 25.54 -28.31 -18.82
N GLU A 432 26.19 -29.42 -18.41
CA GLU A 432 27.49 -29.81 -18.94
C GLU A 432 27.46 -30.05 -20.46
N LYS A 433 26.43 -30.75 -20.98
CA LYS A 433 26.21 -30.93 -22.42
C LYS A 433 26.04 -29.60 -23.13
N ALA A 434 25.26 -28.68 -22.57
CA ALA A 434 25.01 -27.37 -23.15
C ALA A 434 26.28 -26.53 -23.26
N PHE A 435 27.24 -26.66 -22.31
CA PHE A 435 28.52 -25.97 -22.37
C PHE A 435 29.55 -26.64 -23.33
N LYS A 436 29.35 -27.92 -23.65
CA LYS A 436 30.28 -28.66 -24.52
C LYS A 436 29.88 -28.62 -26.00
N VAL A 437 28.64 -28.26 -26.33
CA VAL A 437 28.16 -28.23 -27.70
C VAL A 437 28.76 -27.06 -28.48
N ASP A 438 29.15 -27.32 -29.72
CA ASP A 438 29.60 -26.27 -30.63
C ASP A 438 28.42 -25.61 -31.32
N GLY A 439 28.03 -24.46 -30.77
CA GLY A 439 26.88 -23.69 -31.23
C GLY A 439 25.92 -23.28 -30.09
N PRO A 440 24.76 -22.71 -30.43
CA PRO A 440 23.79 -22.25 -29.44
C PRO A 440 23.12 -23.43 -28.72
N ALA A 441 22.99 -23.29 -27.40
CA ALA A 441 22.28 -24.25 -26.54
C ALA A 441 21.17 -23.54 -25.76
N PHE A 442 20.09 -24.25 -25.47
CA PHE A 442 18.95 -23.73 -24.73
C PHE A 442 18.49 -24.72 -23.64
N LEU A 443 18.46 -24.26 -22.39
CA LEU A 443 17.89 -25.00 -21.26
C LEU A 443 16.64 -24.29 -20.74
N ASN A 444 15.49 -25.00 -20.80
CA ASN A 444 14.24 -24.56 -20.21
C ASN A 444 14.07 -25.21 -18.83
N VAL A 445 14.30 -24.46 -17.76
CA VAL A 445 14.28 -24.98 -16.39
C VAL A 445 13.06 -24.47 -15.64
N ILE A 446 12.22 -25.39 -15.11
CA ILE A 446 11.09 -24.99 -14.28
C ILE A 446 11.56 -24.61 -12.89
N SER A 447 11.11 -23.43 -12.43
CA SER A 447 11.32 -22.93 -11.08
C SER A 447 10.00 -22.64 -10.39
N MET A 448 9.83 -23.19 -9.17
CA MET A 448 8.58 -23.10 -8.41
C MET A 448 8.54 -21.79 -7.60
N CYS A 449 7.70 -20.86 -8.03
CA CYS A 449 7.48 -19.62 -7.30
C CYS A 449 6.47 -19.84 -6.18
N HIS A 450 6.91 -20.16 -4.96
CA HIS A 450 6.04 -20.42 -3.80
C HIS A 450 5.05 -19.28 -3.52
N ARG A 451 5.46 -18.01 -3.66
CA ARG A 451 4.58 -16.85 -3.49
C ARG A 451 3.55 -16.73 -4.59
N GLY A 452 4.00 -16.84 -5.85
CA GLY A 452 3.13 -16.70 -7.01
C GLY A 452 2.13 -17.82 -7.17
N TRP A 453 2.51 -19.02 -6.82
CA TRP A 453 1.68 -20.21 -6.92
C TRP A 453 0.94 -20.53 -5.63
N ARG A 454 1.23 -19.80 -4.54
CA ARG A 454 0.54 -19.81 -3.24
C ARG A 454 0.61 -21.18 -2.58
N PHE A 455 1.83 -21.62 -2.26
CA PHE A 455 2.11 -22.82 -1.47
C PHE A 455 3.24 -22.54 -0.46
N PRO A 456 3.38 -23.34 0.63
CA PRO A 456 4.43 -23.17 1.61
C PRO A 456 5.83 -23.33 1.00
N GLN A 457 6.78 -22.47 1.37
CA GLN A 457 8.12 -22.42 0.77
C GLN A 457 8.88 -23.74 0.91
N GLU A 458 8.75 -24.43 2.02
CA GLU A 458 9.36 -25.72 2.33
C GLU A 458 8.94 -26.86 1.38
N ARG A 459 7.81 -26.70 0.69
CA ARG A 459 7.31 -27.66 -0.30
C ARG A 459 7.81 -27.43 -1.72
N THR A 460 8.73 -26.48 -1.92
CA THR A 460 9.21 -26.10 -3.28
C THR A 460 9.77 -27.29 -4.06
N ILE A 461 10.63 -28.11 -3.44
CA ILE A 461 11.22 -29.29 -4.11
C ILE A 461 10.19 -30.39 -4.33
N GLU A 462 9.30 -30.63 -3.36
CA GLU A 462 8.20 -31.60 -3.51
C GLU A 462 7.29 -31.24 -4.70
N ILE A 463 6.85 -30.00 -4.81
CA ILE A 463 5.98 -29.55 -5.91
C ILE A 463 6.74 -29.58 -7.25
N SER A 464 8.03 -29.27 -7.25
CA SER A 464 8.87 -29.41 -8.42
C SER A 464 8.97 -30.88 -8.88
N LYS A 465 9.07 -31.84 -7.96
CA LYS A 465 9.04 -33.27 -8.23
C LYS A 465 7.68 -33.72 -8.78
N LEU A 466 6.58 -33.26 -8.19
CA LEU A 466 5.23 -33.55 -8.68
C LEU A 466 5.01 -33.06 -10.11
N ALA A 467 5.59 -31.92 -10.51
CA ALA A 467 5.50 -31.46 -11.91
C ALA A 467 6.11 -32.47 -12.90
N VAL A 468 7.20 -33.12 -12.53
CA VAL A 468 7.86 -34.14 -13.35
C VAL A 468 7.08 -35.48 -13.30
N GLU A 469 6.71 -35.94 -12.11
CA GLU A 469 6.01 -37.21 -11.90
C GLU A 469 4.61 -37.27 -12.51
N THR A 470 3.95 -36.10 -12.66
CA THR A 470 2.63 -36.03 -13.34
C THR A 470 2.75 -35.86 -14.86
N GLY A 471 3.95 -35.69 -15.39
CA GLY A 471 4.16 -35.38 -16.81
C GLY A 471 3.80 -33.97 -17.22
N PHE A 472 3.44 -33.11 -16.26
CA PHE A 472 3.24 -31.68 -16.52
C PHE A 472 4.52 -31.01 -17.03
N TRP A 473 5.68 -31.48 -16.54
CA TRP A 473 7.00 -31.00 -16.92
C TRP A 473 7.94 -32.17 -17.26
N PRO A 474 7.85 -32.72 -18.50
CA PRO A 474 8.70 -33.86 -18.93
C PRO A 474 10.17 -33.47 -18.96
N LEU A 475 11.05 -34.37 -18.54
CA LEU A 475 12.49 -34.16 -18.65
C LEU A 475 12.99 -34.76 -19.97
N ILE A 476 13.31 -33.88 -20.91
CA ILE A 476 13.71 -34.22 -22.28
C ILE A 476 14.94 -33.45 -22.70
N GLU A 477 15.65 -34.00 -23.71
CA GLU A 477 16.68 -33.31 -24.46
C GLU A 477 16.50 -33.51 -25.95
N VAL A 478 16.96 -32.56 -26.75
CA VAL A 478 17.02 -32.65 -28.21
C VAL A 478 18.45 -32.32 -28.61
N VAL A 479 19.12 -33.29 -29.18
CA VAL A 479 20.52 -33.18 -29.64
C VAL A 479 20.52 -33.35 -31.16
N ASP A 480 20.92 -32.35 -31.90
CA ASP A 480 20.95 -32.34 -33.37
C ASP A 480 19.62 -32.84 -33.98
N GLY A 481 18.49 -32.41 -33.42
CA GLY A 481 17.15 -32.79 -33.83
C GLY A 481 16.62 -34.13 -33.29
N THR A 482 17.46 -34.90 -32.58
CA THR A 482 17.09 -36.20 -32.00
C THR A 482 16.49 -35.99 -30.60
N TRP A 483 15.23 -36.38 -30.43
CA TRP A 483 14.48 -36.25 -29.20
C TRP A 483 14.70 -37.45 -28.27
N LYS A 484 14.88 -37.19 -26.98
CA LYS A 484 15.09 -38.21 -25.98
C LYS A 484 14.51 -37.80 -24.61
N PHE A 485 13.76 -38.75 -23.98
CA PHE A 485 13.49 -38.62 -22.55
C PHE A 485 14.77 -38.91 -21.74
N THR A 486 15.14 -38.01 -20.84
CA THR A 486 16.24 -38.24 -19.90
C THR A 486 15.74 -38.88 -18.60
N TYR A 487 14.46 -38.70 -18.29
CA TYR A 487 13.79 -39.35 -17.19
C TYR A 487 12.32 -39.65 -17.55
N LYS A 488 11.88 -40.89 -17.28
CA LYS A 488 10.47 -41.29 -17.34
C LYS A 488 10.06 -41.87 -15.99
N PRO A 489 8.99 -41.36 -15.33
CA PRO A 489 8.47 -41.97 -14.12
C PRO A 489 7.90 -43.37 -14.45
N THR A 490 8.14 -44.35 -13.58
CA THR A 490 7.64 -45.73 -13.74
C THR A 490 6.10 -45.76 -13.88
N LYS A 491 5.41 -44.90 -13.13
CA LYS A 491 3.98 -44.69 -13.24
C LYS A 491 3.71 -43.19 -13.08
N ARG A 492 3.10 -42.57 -14.09
CA ARG A 492 2.71 -41.15 -13.99
C ARG A 492 1.60 -40.96 -12.97
N LYS A 493 1.73 -39.96 -12.14
CA LYS A 493 0.69 -39.52 -11.20
C LYS A 493 -0.35 -38.68 -11.93
N PRO A 494 -1.62 -38.64 -11.46
CA PRO A 494 -2.62 -37.69 -11.95
C PRO A 494 -2.17 -36.24 -11.75
N VAL A 495 -2.44 -35.35 -12.71
CA VAL A 495 -2.03 -33.93 -12.63
C VAL A 495 -2.63 -33.20 -11.41
N ILE A 496 -3.75 -33.69 -10.91
CA ILE A 496 -4.41 -33.14 -9.72
C ILE A 496 -3.48 -33.09 -8.50
N GLU A 497 -2.53 -34.06 -8.38
CA GLU A 497 -1.55 -34.05 -7.28
C GLU A 497 -0.60 -32.86 -7.36
N PHE A 498 -0.22 -32.43 -8.56
CA PHE A 498 0.58 -31.22 -8.79
C PHE A 498 -0.22 -29.93 -8.60
N LEU A 499 -1.49 -29.89 -9.04
CA LEU A 499 -2.30 -28.68 -8.99
C LEU A 499 -2.86 -28.37 -7.60
N LYS A 500 -3.29 -29.40 -6.85
CA LYS A 500 -3.99 -29.29 -5.56
C LYS A 500 -3.21 -28.50 -4.49
N PRO A 501 -1.88 -28.67 -4.34
CA PRO A 501 -1.11 -27.90 -3.35
C PRO A 501 -1.00 -26.41 -3.65
N GLN A 502 -1.31 -25.98 -4.87
CA GLN A 502 -1.10 -24.61 -5.34
C GLN A 502 -2.37 -23.78 -5.23
N GLY A 503 -2.36 -22.75 -4.38
CA GLY A 503 -3.52 -21.90 -4.17
C GLY A 503 -4.04 -21.18 -5.43
N ARG A 504 -3.20 -21.04 -6.50
CA ARG A 504 -3.62 -20.48 -7.79
C ARG A 504 -4.63 -21.35 -8.55
N PHE A 505 -4.82 -22.61 -8.14
CA PHE A 505 -5.78 -23.55 -8.72
C PHE A 505 -6.93 -23.93 -7.77
N LYS A 506 -6.97 -23.40 -6.54
CA LYS A 506 -7.97 -23.76 -5.52
C LYS A 506 -9.42 -23.73 -6.03
N HIS A 507 -9.76 -22.81 -6.92
CA HIS A 507 -11.09 -22.66 -7.51
C HIS A 507 -11.47 -23.76 -8.48
N LEU A 508 -10.49 -24.50 -9.05
CA LEU A 508 -10.74 -25.63 -9.97
C LEU A 508 -11.29 -26.87 -9.26
N PHE A 509 -11.14 -26.92 -7.93
CA PHE A 509 -11.63 -28.05 -7.11
C PHE A 509 -13.09 -27.89 -6.67
N LYS A 510 -13.80 -26.87 -7.15
CA LYS A 510 -15.24 -26.74 -7.03
C LYS A 510 -15.93 -27.54 -8.12
N GLU A 511 -17.13 -28.08 -7.83
CA GLU A 511 -17.91 -28.91 -8.77
C GLU A 511 -18.05 -28.25 -10.15
N GLU A 512 -18.37 -26.98 -10.19
CA GLU A 512 -18.57 -26.18 -11.40
C GLU A 512 -17.35 -26.12 -12.36
N ASN A 513 -16.14 -26.41 -11.84
CA ASN A 513 -14.88 -26.26 -12.58
C ASN A 513 -14.14 -27.59 -12.76
N LYS A 514 -14.69 -28.73 -12.36
CA LYS A 514 -14.03 -30.05 -12.47
C LYS A 514 -13.65 -30.41 -13.91
N HIS A 515 -14.49 -30.06 -14.88
CA HIS A 515 -14.21 -30.30 -16.30
C HIS A 515 -12.89 -29.68 -16.77
N ILE A 516 -12.47 -28.55 -16.16
CA ILE A 516 -11.17 -27.90 -16.48
C ILE A 516 -9.99 -28.76 -16.03
N LEU A 517 -10.13 -29.49 -14.90
CA LEU A 517 -9.09 -30.43 -14.45
C LEU A 517 -8.94 -31.59 -15.40
N GLU A 518 -10.05 -32.09 -15.94
CA GLU A 518 -10.09 -33.17 -16.96
C GLU A 518 -9.45 -32.69 -18.26
N GLU A 519 -9.76 -31.47 -18.73
CA GLU A 519 -9.11 -30.89 -19.91
C GLU A 519 -7.60 -30.73 -19.72
N ILE A 520 -7.13 -30.31 -18.53
CA ILE A 520 -5.71 -30.21 -18.24
C ILE A 520 -5.04 -31.59 -18.25
N GLN A 521 -5.67 -32.62 -17.66
CA GLN A 521 -5.14 -33.96 -17.65
C GLN A 521 -5.02 -34.49 -19.08
N LYS A 522 -6.06 -34.31 -19.89
CA LYS A 522 -6.10 -34.74 -21.30
C LYS A 522 -4.98 -34.09 -22.13
N ASP A 523 -4.78 -32.77 -21.98
CA ASP A 523 -3.71 -32.04 -22.68
C ASP A 523 -2.32 -32.58 -22.32
N ILE A 524 -2.09 -32.90 -21.04
CA ILE A 524 -0.83 -33.50 -20.59
C ILE A 524 -0.63 -34.90 -21.18
N ASP A 525 -1.67 -35.72 -21.22
CA ASP A 525 -1.60 -37.09 -21.76
C ASP A 525 -1.34 -37.05 -23.25
N GLU A 526 -2.00 -36.17 -23.98
CA GLU A 526 -1.79 -35.96 -25.43
C GLU A 526 -0.36 -35.45 -25.71
N ASN A 527 0.13 -34.50 -24.92
CA ASN A 527 1.49 -34.00 -25.07
C ASN A 527 2.54 -35.08 -24.76
N TRP A 528 2.31 -35.87 -23.70
CA TRP A 528 3.19 -37.00 -23.38
C TRP A 528 3.28 -38.00 -24.51
N ALA A 529 2.14 -38.45 -25.05
CA ALA A 529 2.08 -39.37 -26.18
C ALA A 529 2.72 -38.77 -27.45
N ARG A 530 2.60 -37.46 -27.66
CA ARG A 530 3.29 -36.76 -28.74
C ARG A 530 4.83 -36.85 -28.58
N LEU A 531 5.34 -36.59 -27.40
CA LEU A 531 6.77 -36.65 -27.10
C LEU A 531 7.30 -38.07 -27.23
N GLU A 532 6.56 -39.11 -26.82
CA GLU A 532 6.94 -40.50 -27.03
C GLU A 532 7.11 -40.83 -28.52
N ARG A 533 6.10 -40.46 -29.34
CA ARG A 533 6.22 -40.63 -30.79
C ARG A 533 7.42 -39.92 -31.42
N MET A 534 7.73 -38.72 -30.93
CA MET A 534 8.91 -37.96 -31.42
C MET A 534 10.22 -38.65 -31.03
N CYS A 535 10.32 -39.15 -29.80
CA CYS A 535 11.48 -39.94 -29.38
C CYS A 535 11.65 -41.25 -30.17
N ASP A 536 10.55 -42.00 -30.37
CA ASP A 536 10.57 -43.24 -31.11
C ASP A 536 10.92 -43.03 -32.59
N ALA A 537 10.39 -41.96 -33.20
CA ALA A 537 10.73 -41.61 -34.57
C ALA A 537 12.22 -41.20 -34.71
N SER A 538 12.75 -40.47 -33.75
CA SER A 538 14.17 -40.06 -33.73
C SER A 538 15.11 -41.27 -33.60
N CYS A 539 14.74 -42.28 -32.80
CA CYS A 539 15.55 -43.51 -32.63
C CYS A 539 15.59 -44.39 -33.87
N LYS A 540 14.62 -44.27 -34.83
CA LYS A 540 14.60 -45.03 -36.06
C LYS A 540 15.42 -44.44 -37.20
N VAL A 541 15.86 -43.19 -37.05
CA VAL A 541 16.62 -42.43 -38.07
C VAL A 541 18.11 -42.36 -37.73
N ALA A 542 18.49 -42.60 -36.46
CA ALA A 542 19.87 -42.69 -35.97
C ALA A 542 20.35 -44.15 -36.06
#